data_ba4eaa6e4e8e654f9446e6698331c06d
#
_entry.id   ba4eaa6e4e8e654f9446e6698331c06d
#
_cell.length_a   1.000
_cell.length_b   1.000
_cell.length_c   1.000
_cell.angle_alpha   90.00
_cell.angle_beta   90.00
_cell.angle_gamma   90.00
#
_symmetry.space_group_name_H-M   'P 1'
#
loop_
_entity.id
_entity.type
_entity.pdbx_description
1 polymer ?
#
loop_
_entity_poly.entity_id
_entity_poly.type
_entity_poly.pdbx_seq_one_letter_code
_entity_poly.pdbx_strand_id
1 'polypeptide(L)'
;MSEATKPADCGGNCESCGADCSSRQQDMHIPLNQYSTVRKVIGIVSGKGGVGKSLVTSLTACAMQSRGYATAVFDADVTGPSIPKAFGITEKAKGNELGLLPEKSKMGIEVMSVNLLLEDDEAPVVWRGPVISGVIQQFWTDVAWGDIDYMFIDMPPGTGDVPLTVFQSLPLDGIIVVTTPQDLVTLIVKKAYHMAKMMNIPILGIVENMSYAICPDCGKKIELFGESKAEEVAASLGVPVLARL
;
A
#
# COMPACT_ATOMS: atom_id res chain seq x y z
N MET A 1 19.17 -25.87 -5.57
CA MET A 1 18.63 -26.30 -4.26
C MET A 1 19.81 -26.42 -3.30
N SER A 2 20.13 -25.36 -2.56
CA SER A 2 21.16 -25.40 -1.50
C SER A 2 20.42 -25.51 -0.16
N GLU A 3 20.53 -26.70 0.47
CA GLU A 3 20.05 -26.92 1.83
C GLU A 3 20.77 -25.96 2.79
N ALA A 4 20.02 -25.11 3.45
CA ALA A 4 20.53 -24.31 4.54
C ALA A 4 20.95 -25.22 5.67
N THR A 5 22.26 -25.35 5.91
CA THR A 5 22.84 -26.13 7.00
C THR A 5 22.46 -25.49 8.34
N LYS A 6 21.66 -26.21 9.14
CA LYS A 6 21.41 -25.86 10.55
C LYS A 6 22.74 -25.91 11.33
N PRO A 7 23.02 -24.93 12.21
CA PRO A 7 24.15 -25.04 13.13
C PRO A 7 24.03 -26.31 13.96
N ALA A 8 25.15 -26.97 14.24
CA ALA A 8 25.21 -28.27 14.91
C ALA A 8 24.60 -28.34 16.34
N ASP A 9 24.25 -27.19 16.92
CA ASP A 9 23.72 -27.05 18.29
C ASP A 9 22.32 -26.43 18.35
N CYS A 10 21.52 -26.59 17.28
CA CYS A 10 20.18 -26.00 17.18
C CYS A 10 19.14 -26.89 17.92
N GLY A 11 18.84 -26.57 19.18
CA GLY A 11 17.80 -27.24 19.98
C GLY A 11 16.35 -26.95 19.57
N GLY A 12 16.12 -26.24 18.46
CA GLY A 12 14.79 -25.95 17.88
C GLY A 12 13.95 -24.88 18.61
N ASN A 13 14.46 -24.31 19.71
CA ASN A 13 13.77 -23.24 20.44
C ASN A 13 14.32 -21.85 20.03
N CYS A 14 13.68 -21.22 19.04
CA CYS A 14 14.14 -19.96 18.45
C CYS A 14 13.91 -18.71 19.32
N GLU A 15 13.07 -18.79 20.35
CA GLU A 15 12.77 -17.63 21.22
C GLU A 15 13.90 -17.29 22.21
N SER A 16 14.72 -18.28 22.56
CA SER A 16 15.82 -18.11 23.54
C SER A 16 17.22 -18.23 22.92
N CYS A 17 17.33 -18.42 21.60
CA CYS A 17 18.59 -18.63 20.92
C CYS A 17 19.26 -17.29 20.55
N GLY A 18 20.43 -16.98 21.10
CA GLY A 18 21.23 -15.80 20.79
C GLY A 18 22.12 -15.91 19.54
N ALA A 19 22.04 -17.01 18.78
CA ALA A 19 22.85 -17.20 17.58
C ALA A 19 22.24 -16.50 16.34
N ASP A 20 23.08 -15.86 15.53
CA ASP A 20 22.73 -15.37 14.19
C ASP A 20 22.43 -16.56 13.28
N CYS A 21 21.15 -16.90 13.16
CA CYS A 21 20.69 -18.03 12.35
C CYS A 21 20.12 -17.49 11.02
N SER A 22 20.74 -17.88 9.91
CA SER A 22 20.27 -17.53 8.56
C SER A 22 18.83 -17.95 8.26
N SER A 23 18.27 -18.92 9.03
CA SER A 23 16.86 -19.31 8.95
C SER A 23 15.89 -18.31 9.62
N ARG A 24 16.37 -17.28 10.34
CA ARG A 24 15.52 -16.22 10.93
C ARG A 24 15.19 -15.10 9.95
N GLN A 25 15.92 -14.97 8.87
CA GLN A 25 15.71 -13.98 7.81
C GLN A 25 15.56 -14.68 6.46
N GLN A 26 14.58 -15.57 6.33
CA GLN A 26 14.15 -15.92 4.99
C GLN A 26 13.50 -14.67 4.39
N ASP A 27 14.18 -14.07 3.44
CA ASP A 27 13.59 -13.04 2.59
C ASP A 27 12.40 -13.71 1.85
N MET A 28 11.19 -13.40 2.32
CA MET A 28 9.95 -13.94 1.74
C MET A 28 9.48 -13.10 0.55
N HIS A 29 10.26 -12.06 0.18
CA HIS A 29 9.92 -11.23 -0.96
C HIS A 29 9.95 -12.06 -2.24
N ILE A 30 8.88 -11.93 -2.99
CA ILE A 30 8.78 -12.56 -4.32
C ILE A 30 9.51 -11.70 -5.36
N PRO A 31 10.08 -12.31 -6.39
CA PRO A 31 10.77 -11.57 -7.45
C PRO A 31 9.79 -10.68 -8.21
N LEU A 32 10.24 -9.48 -8.57
CA LEU A 32 9.54 -8.61 -9.50
C LEU A 32 9.58 -9.21 -10.91
N ASN A 33 8.59 -8.84 -11.75
CA ASN A 33 8.63 -9.16 -13.16
C ASN A 33 9.99 -8.81 -13.78
N GLN A 34 10.57 -9.73 -14.57
CA GLN A 34 11.94 -9.58 -15.11
C GLN A 34 12.13 -8.39 -16.05
N TYR A 35 11.05 -7.82 -16.57
CA TYR A 35 11.05 -6.64 -17.46
C TYR A 35 10.72 -5.35 -16.72
N SER A 36 10.83 -5.36 -15.40
CA SER A 36 10.44 -4.24 -14.55
C SER A 36 11.54 -3.86 -13.57
N THR A 37 11.63 -2.56 -13.30
CA THR A 37 12.48 -2.00 -12.24
C THR A 37 11.64 -1.03 -11.42
N VAL A 38 11.56 -1.24 -10.12
CA VAL A 38 10.86 -0.33 -9.20
C VAL A 38 11.83 0.12 -8.13
N ARG A 39 12.11 1.43 -8.07
CA ARG A 39 13.11 1.99 -7.15
C ARG A 39 12.58 2.14 -5.73
N LYS A 40 11.32 2.57 -5.59
CA LYS A 40 10.67 2.80 -4.30
C LYS A 40 9.25 2.27 -4.31
N VAL A 41 8.93 1.46 -3.31
CA VAL A 41 7.60 0.88 -3.11
C VAL A 41 7.01 1.40 -1.80
N ILE A 42 5.90 2.12 -1.88
CA ILE A 42 5.26 2.79 -0.74
C ILE A 42 3.84 2.27 -0.58
N GLY A 43 3.55 1.65 0.57
CA GLY A 43 2.21 1.21 0.92
C GLY A 43 1.37 2.36 1.49
N ILE A 44 0.13 2.52 1.01
CA ILE A 44 -0.85 3.45 1.59
C ILE A 44 -1.86 2.63 2.38
N VAL A 45 -1.88 2.82 3.69
CA VAL A 45 -2.68 2.01 4.61
C VAL A 45 -3.68 2.85 5.37
N SER A 46 -4.79 2.23 5.75
CA SER A 46 -5.78 2.84 6.64
C SER A 46 -6.37 1.81 7.58
N GLY A 47 -6.77 2.23 8.74
CA GLY A 47 -7.34 1.32 9.73
C GLY A 47 -8.81 0.98 9.50
N LYS A 48 -9.55 1.80 8.74
CA LYS A 48 -10.94 1.55 8.33
C LYS A 48 -11.21 2.02 6.91
N GLY A 49 -12.30 1.57 6.33
CA GLY A 49 -12.79 2.07 5.04
C GLY A 49 -13.35 3.49 5.12
N GLY A 50 -13.39 4.19 4.00
CA GLY A 50 -14.02 5.50 3.88
C GLY A 50 -13.19 6.70 4.37
N VAL A 51 -11.93 6.52 4.76
CA VAL A 51 -11.04 7.63 5.18
C VAL A 51 -10.41 8.38 4.01
N GLY A 52 -10.64 7.95 2.77
CA GLY A 52 -10.04 8.55 1.58
C GLY A 52 -8.64 8.04 1.25
N LYS A 53 -8.30 6.81 1.66
CA LYS A 53 -7.01 6.16 1.37
C LYS A 53 -6.67 6.22 -0.13
N SER A 54 -7.56 5.73 -0.99
CA SER A 54 -7.34 5.69 -2.45
C SER A 54 -7.25 7.08 -3.07
N LEU A 55 -7.91 8.09 -2.48
CA LEU A 55 -7.74 9.49 -2.87
C LEU A 55 -6.30 9.96 -2.56
N VAL A 56 -5.82 9.69 -1.35
CA VAL A 56 -4.44 10.04 -0.95
C VAL A 56 -3.43 9.31 -1.83
N THR A 57 -3.65 8.02 -2.13
CA THR A 57 -2.83 7.24 -3.07
C THR A 57 -2.76 7.94 -4.43
N SER A 58 -3.91 8.29 -4.99
CA SER A 58 -4.00 8.95 -6.30
C SER A 58 -3.33 10.33 -6.29
N LEU A 59 -3.58 11.15 -5.27
CA LEU A 59 -2.98 12.49 -5.14
C LEU A 59 -1.45 12.40 -5.01
N THR A 60 -0.95 11.44 -4.24
CA THR A 60 0.50 11.24 -4.06
C THR A 60 1.14 10.81 -5.37
N ALA A 61 0.53 9.88 -6.10
CA ALA A 61 1.00 9.45 -7.42
C ALA A 61 1.00 10.62 -8.43
N CYS A 62 -0.07 11.41 -8.49
CA CYS A 62 -0.13 12.61 -9.33
C CYS A 62 0.96 13.62 -8.97
N ALA A 63 1.20 13.85 -7.69
CA ALA A 63 2.22 14.78 -7.22
C ALA A 63 3.64 14.34 -7.59
N MET A 64 3.94 13.05 -7.54
CA MET A 64 5.24 12.51 -7.95
C MET A 64 5.40 12.53 -9.47
N GLN A 65 4.37 12.13 -10.21
CA GLN A 65 4.35 12.21 -11.67
C GLN A 65 4.55 13.66 -12.17
N SER A 66 3.90 14.64 -11.53
CA SER A 66 4.04 16.06 -11.88
C SER A 66 5.45 16.61 -11.61
N ARG A 67 6.24 15.94 -10.77
CA ARG A 67 7.66 16.26 -10.51
C ARG A 67 8.60 15.56 -11.49
N GLY A 68 8.08 14.82 -12.45
CA GLY A 68 8.87 14.13 -13.49
C GLY A 68 9.33 12.72 -13.10
N TYR A 69 8.84 12.14 -12.01
CA TYR A 69 9.14 10.76 -11.64
C TYR A 69 8.22 9.79 -12.37
N ALA A 70 8.75 8.71 -12.90
CA ALA A 70 7.97 7.59 -13.42
C ALA A 70 7.21 6.93 -12.26
N THR A 71 5.88 6.95 -12.34
CA THR A 71 5.03 6.59 -11.20
C THR A 71 4.05 5.48 -11.56
N ALA A 72 3.87 4.53 -10.66
CA ALA A 72 2.86 3.49 -10.77
C ALA A 72 1.94 3.44 -9.54
N VAL A 73 0.72 2.97 -9.75
CA VAL A 73 -0.24 2.64 -8.70
C VAL A 73 -0.67 1.19 -8.85
N PHE A 74 -0.41 0.44 -7.80
CA PHE A 74 -0.85 -0.93 -7.65
C PHE A 74 -2.05 -0.96 -6.70
N ASP A 75 -3.25 -1.19 -7.26
CA ASP A 75 -4.50 -1.30 -6.49
C ASP A 75 -4.63 -2.71 -5.90
N ALA A 76 -4.31 -2.84 -4.63
CA ALA A 76 -4.44 -4.08 -3.85
C ALA A 76 -5.78 -4.16 -3.10
N ASP A 77 -6.66 -3.16 -3.19
CA ASP A 77 -8.00 -3.19 -2.61
C ASP A 77 -8.98 -3.90 -3.56
N VAL A 78 -8.83 -5.21 -3.65
CA VAL A 78 -9.61 -6.08 -4.54
C VAL A 78 -11.12 -6.04 -4.24
N THR A 79 -11.51 -5.71 -3.02
CA THR A 79 -12.91 -5.71 -2.57
C THR A 79 -13.66 -4.43 -2.92
N GLY A 80 -12.96 -3.34 -3.13
CA GLY A 80 -13.53 -2.04 -3.47
C GLY A 80 -12.60 -1.22 -4.37
N PRO A 81 -12.16 -1.78 -5.51
CA PRO A 81 -11.15 -1.16 -6.34
C PRO A 81 -11.67 0.15 -6.92
N SER A 82 -11.04 1.27 -6.54
CA SER A 82 -11.47 2.61 -6.89
C SER A 82 -10.43 3.39 -7.73
N ILE A 83 -9.23 2.88 -7.82
CA ILE A 83 -8.10 3.54 -8.47
C ILE A 83 -8.33 3.76 -9.98
N PRO A 84 -8.73 2.76 -10.80
CA PRO A 84 -8.98 2.99 -12.22
C PRO A 84 -10.01 4.10 -12.46
N LYS A 85 -11.09 4.11 -11.69
CA LYS A 85 -12.14 5.13 -11.78
C LYS A 85 -11.62 6.52 -11.40
N ALA A 86 -10.77 6.63 -10.38
CA ALA A 86 -10.16 7.89 -9.95
C ALA A 86 -9.27 8.50 -11.06
N PHE A 87 -8.58 7.64 -11.83
CA PHE A 87 -7.75 8.06 -12.97
C PHE A 87 -8.49 8.14 -14.31
N GLY A 88 -9.79 7.82 -14.35
CA GLY A 88 -10.61 7.81 -15.57
C GLY A 88 -10.16 6.75 -16.58
N ILE A 89 -9.64 5.62 -16.08
CA ILE A 89 -9.25 4.47 -16.88
C ILE A 89 -10.47 3.56 -17.05
N THR A 90 -10.81 3.27 -18.30
CA THR A 90 -11.94 2.42 -18.69
C THR A 90 -11.50 1.22 -19.54
N GLU A 91 -10.29 1.30 -20.10
CA GLU A 91 -9.72 0.19 -20.88
C GLU A 91 -9.35 -0.97 -19.98
N LYS A 92 -9.49 -2.18 -20.50
CA LYS A 92 -9.08 -3.40 -19.79
C LYS A 92 -7.60 -3.68 -20.04
N ALA A 93 -6.90 -4.16 -19.01
CA ALA A 93 -5.51 -4.55 -19.10
C ALA A 93 -5.32 -5.67 -20.14
N LYS A 94 -4.27 -5.55 -20.93
CA LYS A 94 -3.91 -6.50 -21.99
C LYS A 94 -2.63 -7.22 -21.62
N GLY A 95 -2.50 -8.46 -22.09
CA GLY A 95 -1.26 -9.22 -21.96
C GLY A 95 -0.48 -9.27 -23.28
N ASN A 96 0.82 -9.41 -23.18
CA ASN A 96 1.72 -9.72 -24.30
C ASN A 96 2.81 -10.71 -23.83
N GLU A 97 3.85 -10.90 -24.62
CA GLU A 97 4.97 -11.80 -24.30
C GLU A 97 5.78 -11.40 -23.05
N LEU A 98 5.68 -10.13 -22.62
CA LEU A 98 6.35 -9.61 -21.44
C LEU A 98 5.54 -9.82 -20.14
N GLY A 99 4.25 -10.12 -20.27
CA GLY A 99 3.29 -10.30 -19.19
C GLY A 99 2.03 -9.44 -19.35
N LEU A 100 1.35 -9.18 -18.25
CA LEU A 100 0.24 -8.21 -18.19
C LEU A 100 0.81 -6.80 -18.32
N LEU A 101 0.14 -5.96 -19.08
CA LEU A 101 0.50 -4.55 -19.21
C LEU A 101 -0.38 -3.70 -18.29
N PRO A 102 0.19 -2.81 -17.48
CA PRO A 102 -0.59 -1.84 -16.74
C PRO A 102 -1.23 -0.83 -17.69
N GLU A 103 -2.37 -0.30 -17.33
CA GLU A 103 -3.02 0.78 -18.10
C GLU A 103 -2.48 2.15 -17.67
N LYS A 104 -2.41 3.07 -18.62
CA LYS A 104 -1.88 4.42 -18.39
C LYS A 104 -2.99 5.45 -18.14
N SER A 105 -2.85 6.18 -17.06
CA SER A 105 -3.66 7.39 -16.86
C SER A 105 -3.32 8.48 -17.88
N LYS A 106 -4.17 9.53 -17.98
CA LYS A 106 -3.88 10.71 -18.82
C LYS A 106 -2.58 11.43 -18.46
N MET A 107 -2.10 11.27 -17.23
CA MET A 107 -0.82 11.83 -16.76
C MET A 107 0.37 10.91 -17.02
N GLY A 108 0.16 9.73 -17.56
CA GLY A 108 1.21 8.73 -17.80
C GLY A 108 1.54 7.87 -16.59
N ILE A 109 0.70 7.88 -15.54
CA ILE A 109 0.87 6.98 -14.38
C ILE A 109 0.42 5.59 -14.78
N GLU A 110 1.26 4.59 -14.55
CA GLU A 110 0.94 3.17 -14.76
C GLU A 110 0.00 2.68 -13.65
N VAL A 111 -1.08 2.01 -14.02
CA VAL A 111 -2.10 1.55 -13.08
C VAL A 111 -2.44 0.09 -13.34
N MET A 112 -2.44 -0.73 -12.28
CA MET A 112 -2.98 -2.08 -12.32
C MET A 112 -3.95 -2.30 -11.16
N SER A 113 -5.09 -2.85 -11.49
CA SER A 113 -6.17 -3.21 -10.55
C SER A 113 -6.90 -4.45 -11.05
N VAL A 114 -7.50 -5.19 -10.15
CA VAL A 114 -8.33 -6.35 -10.51
C VAL A 114 -9.46 -5.97 -11.46
N ASN A 115 -10.07 -4.80 -11.29
CA ASN A 115 -11.14 -4.34 -12.18
C ASN A 115 -10.72 -4.22 -13.66
N LEU A 116 -9.43 -4.05 -13.91
CA LEU A 116 -8.94 -3.99 -15.29
C LEU A 116 -8.86 -5.38 -15.96
N LEU A 117 -9.03 -6.46 -15.18
CA LEU A 117 -9.04 -7.84 -15.66
C LEU A 117 -10.43 -8.45 -15.73
N LEU A 118 -11.42 -7.86 -15.04
CA LEU A 118 -12.79 -8.36 -15.03
C LEU A 118 -13.54 -7.91 -16.28
N GLU A 119 -14.33 -8.80 -16.88
CA GLU A 119 -15.19 -8.45 -18.02
C GLU A 119 -16.33 -7.51 -17.61
N ASP A 120 -16.87 -7.71 -16.40
CA ASP A 120 -17.94 -6.92 -15.82
C ASP A 120 -17.46 -6.22 -14.53
N ASP A 121 -17.47 -4.89 -14.54
CA ASP A 121 -17.05 -4.07 -13.40
C ASP A 121 -18.02 -4.13 -12.22
N GLU A 122 -19.27 -4.57 -12.47
CA GLU A 122 -20.29 -4.71 -11.43
C GLU A 122 -20.33 -6.12 -10.84
N ALA A 123 -19.58 -7.07 -11.43
CA ALA A 123 -19.52 -8.42 -10.93
C ALA A 123 -18.89 -8.45 -9.52
N PRO A 124 -19.58 -9.00 -8.51
CA PRO A 124 -19.02 -9.09 -7.18
C PRO A 124 -17.81 -10.02 -7.17
N VAL A 125 -16.67 -9.50 -6.78
CA VAL A 125 -15.46 -10.31 -6.57
C VAL A 125 -15.61 -11.07 -5.25
N VAL A 126 -16.11 -12.29 -5.30
CA VAL A 126 -16.30 -13.17 -4.15
C VAL A 126 -15.07 -14.07 -4.00
N TRP A 127 -13.91 -13.48 -3.72
CA TRP A 127 -12.70 -14.25 -3.52
C TRP A 127 -12.37 -14.40 -2.04
N ARG A 128 -11.87 -15.58 -1.68
CA ARG A 128 -11.37 -15.84 -0.31
C ARG A 128 -9.95 -15.34 -0.18
N GLY A 129 -9.52 -15.02 1.05
CA GLY A 129 -8.20 -14.45 1.36
C GLY A 129 -7.02 -15.07 0.58
N PRO A 130 -6.86 -16.41 0.51
CA PRO A 130 -5.75 -17.02 -0.24
C PRO A 130 -5.76 -16.70 -1.74
N VAL A 131 -6.93 -16.58 -2.37
CA VAL A 131 -7.05 -16.22 -3.80
C VAL A 131 -6.62 -14.77 -4.00
N ILE A 132 -7.07 -13.86 -3.14
CA ILE A 132 -6.70 -12.45 -3.19
C ILE A 132 -5.18 -12.28 -3.02
N SER A 133 -4.60 -12.99 -2.05
CA SER A 133 -3.16 -13.00 -1.84
C SER A 133 -2.39 -13.48 -3.08
N GLY A 134 -2.89 -14.52 -3.74
CA GLY A 134 -2.32 -15.01 -4.99
C GLY A 134 -2.37 -13.98 -6.12
N VAL A 135 -3.47 -13.26 -6.28
CA VAL A 135 -3.60 -12.20 -7.30
C VAL A 135 -2.63 -11.05 -7.03
N ILE A 136 -2.47 -10.64 -5.77
CA ILE A 136 -1.51 -9.59 -5.40
C ILE A 136 -0.09 -10.01 -5.76
N GLN A 137 0.28 -11.26 -5.47
CA GLN A 137 1.57 -11.80 -5.86
C GLN A 137 1.73 -11.82 -7.39
N GLN A 138 0.71 -12.27 -8.13
CA GLN A 138 0.71 -12.25 -9.60
C GLN A 138 0.84 -10.84 -10.18
N PHE A 139 0.22 -9.82 -9.58
CA PHE A 139 0.42 -8.44 -10.05
C PHE A 139 1.86 -7.95 -9.88
N TRP A 140 2.58 -8.48 -8.92
CA TRP A 140 3.99 -8.19 -8.77
C TRP A 140 4.87 -8.96 -9.76
N THR A 141 4.59 -10.25 -9.96
CA THR A 141 5.43 -11.13 -10.78
C THR A 141 5.11 -11.07 -12.29
N ASP A 142 3.84 -10.86 -12.65
CA ASP A 142 3.36 -11.04 -14.01
C ASP A 142 3.08 -9.72 -14.74
N VAL A 143 2.97 -8.59 -14.01
CA VAL A 143 2.78 -7.28 -14.64
C VAL A 143 4.12 -6.68 -15.05
N ALA A 144 4.25 -6.34 -16.33
CA ALA A 144 5.40 -5.66 -16.89
C ALA A 144 5.29 -4.15 -16.64
N TRP A 145 5.69 -3.70 -15.44
CA TRP A 145 5.61 -2.30 -14.99
C TRP A 145 6.56 -1.36 -15.72
N GLY A 146 7.65 -1.88 -16.32
CA GLY A 146 8.73 -1.08 -16.88
C GLY A 146 9.60 -0.44 -15.80
N ASP A 147 10.20 0.72 -16.13
CA ASP A 147 11.08 1.45 -15.22
C ASP A 147 10.29 2.46 -14.40
N ILE A 148 10.08 2.18 -13.12
CA ILE A 148 9.28 2.97 -12.18
C ILE A 148 10.18 3.54 -11.08
N ASP A 149 10.09 4.86 -10.85
CA ASP A 149 10.76 5.51 -9.72
C ASP A 149 10.00 5.32 -8.42
N TYR A 150 8.66 5.47 -8.45
CA TYR A 150 7.79 5.33 -7.28
C TYR A 150 6.55 4.51 -7.61
N MET A 151 6.37 3.43 -6.88
CA MET A 151 5.14 2.64 -6.88
C MET A 151 4.38 2.86 -5.59
N PHE A 152 3.10 3.24 -5.71
CA PHE A 152 2.18 3.36 -4.58
C PHE A 152 1.22 2.18 -4.58
N ILE A 153 1.18 1.45 -3.45
CA ILE A 153 0.28 0.32 -3.27
C ILE A 153 -0.93 0.78 -2.46
N ASP A 154 -2.11 0.81 -3.09
CA ASP A 154 -3.37 1.10 -2.41
C ASP A 154 -3.86 -0.14 -1.69
N MET A 155 -3.68 -0.20 -0.37
CA MET A 155 -3.96 -1.37 0.46
C MET A 155 -5.46 -1.46 0.79
N PRO A 156 -6.05 -2.63 0.96
CA PRO A 156 -7.37 -2.72 1.57
C PRO A 156 -7.37 -2.17 3.00
N PRO A 157 -8.52 -1.70 3.50
CA PRO A 157 -8.60 -1.15 4.85
C PRO A 157 -8.39 -2.23 5.93
N GLY A 158 -7.84 -1.83 7.07
CA GLY A 158 -7.62 -2.70 8.21
C GLY A 158 -6.28 -3.42 8.21
N THR A 159 -6.18 -4.48 9.03
CA THR A 159 -4.96 -5.26 9.28
C THR A 159 -5.20 -6.76 9.01
N GLY A 160 -5.98 -7.06 7.98
CA GLY A 160 -6.31 -8.44 7.60
C GLY A 160 -5.23 -9.14 6.78
N ASP A 161 -5.61 -10.27 6.16
CA ASP A 161 -4.67 -11.15 5.45
C ASP A 161 -3.99 -10.47 4.25
N VAL A 162 -4.71 -9.60 3.53
CA VAL A 162 -4.19 -8.94 2.33
C VAL A 162 -3.07 -7.93 2.65
N PRO A 163 -3.25 -6.96 3.58
CA PRO A 163 -2.15 -6.14 4.05
C PRO A 163 -0.95 -6.96 4.53
N LEU A 164 -1.20 -8.02 5.29
CA LEU A 164 -0.13 -8.89 5.77
C LEU A 164 0.63 -9.56 4.62
N THR A 165 -0.08 -10.06 3.60
CA THR A 165 0.55 -10.64 2.41
C THR A 165 1.44 -9.62 1.69
N VAL A 166 0.95 -8.39 1.47
CA VAL A 166 1.75 -7.34 0.85
C VAL A 166 3.00 -7.04 1.67
N PHE A 167 2.89 -6.90 2.99
CA PHE A 167 4.03 -6.66 3.89
C PHE A 167 5.05 -7.80 3.89
N GLN A 168 4.63 -9.02 3.69
CA GLN A 168 5.51 -10.19 3.69
C GLN A 168 6.14 -10.47 2.33
N SER A 169 5.38 -10.23 1.25
CA SER A 169 5.75 -10.66 -0.10
C SER A 169 6.40 -9.56 -0.94
N LEU A 170 6.11 -8.28 -0.67
CA LEU A 170 6.61 -7.17 -1.48
C LEU A 170 7.67 -6.35 -0.72
N PRO A 171 8.71 -5.86 -1.41
CA PRO A 171 9.80 -5.10 -0.78
C PRO A 171 9.38 -3.65 -0.52
N LEU A 172 8.58 -3.41 0.53
CA LEU A 172 8.12 -2.07 0.89
C LEU A 172 9.27 -1.23 1.48
N ASP A 173 9.55 -0.08 0.88
CA ASP A 173 10.45 0.94 1.43
C ASP A 173 9.82 1.74 2.58
N GLY A 174 8.50 1.71 2.70
CA GLY A 174 7.78 2.36 3.79
C GLY A 174 6.29 2.41 3.57
N ILE A 175 5.56 2.87 4.60
CA ILE A 175 4.12 3.08 4.53
C ILE A 175 3.72 4.50 4.91
N ILE A 176 2.61 4.96 4.34
CA ILE A 176 1.90 6.18 4.74
C ILE A 176 0.56 5.75 5.37
N VAL A 177 0.26 6.24 6.55
CA VAL A 177 -0.98 5.94 7.26
C VAL A 177 -2.00 7.04 7.01
N VAL A 178 -3.16 6.70 6.44
CA VAL A 178 -4.25 7.63 6.19
C VAL A 178 -5.31 7.48 7.27
N THR A 179 -5.73 8.59 7.83
CA THR A 179 -6.70 8.67 8.93
C THR A 179 -7.62 9.89 8.79
N THR A 180 -8.60 10.03 9.67
CA THR A 180 -9.52 11.20 9.78
C THR A 180 -9.64 11.61 11.24
N PRO A 181 -10.06 12.86 11.56
CA PRO A 181 -10.23 13.30 12.95
C PRO A 181 -11.26 12.48 13.75
N GLN A 182 -12.24 11.88 13.07
CA GLN A 182 -13.28 11.04 13.71
C GLN A 182 -12.75 9.72 14.25
N ASP A 183 -11.65 9.25 13.69
CA ASP A 183 -11.15 7.97 14.15
C ASP A 183 -10.67 8.15 15.58
N LEU A 184 -11.06 7.20 16.42
CA LEU A 184 -10.33 6.92 17.67
C LEU A 184 -8.90 6.52 17.25
N VAL A 185 -8.25 7.50 16.68
CA VAL A 185 -7.04 7.51 15.87
C VAL A 185 -5.94 6.70 16.53
N THR A 186 -5.93 6.71 17.86
CA THR A 186 -4.88 6.09 18.64
C THR A 186 -4.82 4.57 18.47
N LEU A 187 -5.95 3.88 18.37
CA LEU A 187 -5.94 2.41 18.35
C LEU A 187 -5.62 1.85 16.95
N ILE A 188 -6.20 2.46 15.93
CA ILE A 188 -6.12 1.96 14.55
C ILE A 188 -4.76 2.29 13.92
N VAL A 189 -4.30 3.54 14.11
CA VAL A 189 -2.95 3.95 13.70
C VAL A 189 -1.91 3.13 14.46
N LYS A 190 -2.12 2.88 15.77
CA LYS A 190 -1.23 1.99 16.54
C LYS A 190 -1.19 0.57 16.02
N LYS A 191 -2.31 0.00 15.56
CA LYS A 191 -2.31 -1.35 14.95
C LYS A 191 -1.48 -1.38 13.66
N ALA A 192 -1.69 -0.41 12.76
CA ALA A 192 -0.87 -0.29 11.54
C ALA A 192 0.62 -0.09 11.88
N TYR A 193 0.90 0.75 12.89
CA TYR A 193 2.26 0.98 13.41
C TYR A 193 2.90 -0.31 13.92
N HIS A 194 2.21 -1.06 14.76
CA HIS A 194 2.74 -2.31 15.30
C HIS A 194 2.98 -3.36 14.22
N MET A 195 2.07 -3.46 13.24
CA MET A 195 2.22 -4.38 12.12
C MET A 195 3.44 -4.02 11.27
N ALA A 196 3.61 -2.75 10.90
CA ALA A 196 4.77 -2.28 10.15
C ALA A 196 6.08 -2.52 10.93
N LYS A 197 6.07 -2.24 12.23
CA LYS A 197 7.22 -2.47 13.11
C LYS A 197 7.60 -3.94 13.23
N MET A 198 6.63 -4.84 13.31
CA MET A 198 6.87 -6.30 13.32
C MET A 198 7.53 -6.78 12.03
N MET A 199 7.24 -6.12 10.90
CA MET A 199 7.79 -6.43 9.58
C MET A 199 9.03 -5.58 9.25
N ASN A 200 9.56 -4.77 10.18
CA ASN A 200 10.66 -3.84 9.96
C ASN A 200 10.45 -2.84 8.81
N ILE A 201 9.19 -2.47 8.54
CA ILE A 201 8.85 -1.52 7.49
C ILE A 201 8.75 -0.11 8.09
N PRO A 202 9.48 0.88 7.55
CA PRO A 202 9.43 2.25 8.03
C PRO A 202 8.05 2.88 7.84
N ILE A 203 7.61 3.68 8.82
CA ILE A 203 6.43 4.53 8.65
C ILE A 203 6.92 5.90 8.24
N LEU A 204 6.60 6.31 7.01
CA LEU A 204 7.01 7.58 6.42
C LEU A 204 6.27 8.76 7.05
N GLY A 205 5.03 8.52 7.50
CA GLY A 205 4.23 9.50 8.22
C GLY A 205 2.73 9.25 8.15
N ILE A 206 1.98 10.24 8.65
CA ILE A 206 0.51 10.22 8.73
C ILE A 206 -0.05 11.30 7.79
N VAL A 207 -1.11 10.95 7.06
CA VAL A 207 -1.96 11.90 6.34
C VAL A 207 -3.33 11.92 7.02
N GLU A 208 -3.74 13.04 7.56
CA GLU A 208 -5.08 13.25 8.08
C GLU A 208 -5.95 13.86 6.99
N ASN A 209 -6.90 13.08 6.49
CA ASN A 209 -7.90 13.54 5.53
C ASN A 209 -9.17 14.01 6.23
N MET A 210 -9.96 14.85 5.58
CA MET A 210 -11.20 15.43 6.11
C MET A 210 -10.95 16.25 7.39
N SER A 211 -9.78 16.86 7.50
CA SER A 211 -9.38 17.65 8.67
C SER A 211 -10.23 18.92 8.84
N TYR A 212 -10.53 19.57 7.73
CA TYR A 212 -11.34 20.80 7.72
C TYR A 212 -11.95 21.07 6.34
N ALA A 213 -13.00 21.89 6.34
CA ALA A 213 -13.50 22.53 5.12
C ALA A 213 -13.24 24.04 5.21
N ILE A 214 -13.05 24.68 4.06
CA ILE A 214 -12.91 26.14 3.99
C ILE A 214 -14.29 26.72 3.62
N CYS A 215 -14.80 27.62 4.47
CA CYS A 215 -16.04 28.35 4.16
C CYS A 215 -15.85 29.17 2.87
N PRO A 216 -16.69 28.99 1.85
CA PRO A 216 -16.55 29.73 0.61
C PRO A 216 -16.79 31.24 0.75
N ASP A 217 -17.58 31.66 1.75
CA ASP A 217 -17.94 33.05 1.93
C ASP A 217 -16.90 33.86 2.71
N CYS A 218 -16.31 33.27 3.76
CA CYS A 218 -15.43 34.02 4.67
C CYS A 218 -14.03 33.41 4.83
N GLY A 219 -13.73 32.29 4.18
CA GLY A 219 -12.42 31.63 4.26
C GLY A 219 -12.11 30.95 5.60
N LYS A 220 -13.04 30.96 6.55
CA LYS A 220 -12.83 30.31 7.87
C LYS A 220 -12.73 28.81 7.72
N LYS A 221 -11.75 28.21 8.39
CA LYS A 221 -11.65 26.76 8.53
C LYS A 221 -12.74 26.24 9.46
N ILE A 222 -13.44 25.20 9.02
CA ILE A 222 -14.52 24.54 9.76
C ILE A 222 -14.09 23.08 9.96
N GLU A 223 -13.90 22.69 11.20
CA GLU A 223 -13.52 21.32 11.58
C GLU A 223 -14.80 20.49 11.78
N LEU A 224 -15.29 19.91 10.66
CA LEU A 224 -16.56 19.17 10.63
C LEU A 224 -16.57 17.93 11.54
N PHE A 225 -15.41 17.35 11.78
CA PHE A 225 -15.26 16.08 12.50
C PHE A 225 -14.53 16.25 13.84
N GLY A 226 -14.46 17.48 14.35
CA GLY A 226 -13.78 17.82 15.58
C GLY A 226 -12.33 18.21 15.41
N GLU A 227 -11.70 18.56 16.53
CA GLU A 227 -10.31 19.00 16.57
C GLU A 227 -9.36 17.85 16.21
N SER A 228 -8.38 18.15 15.36
CA SER A 228 -7.35 17.20 14.95
C SER A 228 -6.46 16.81 16.12
N LYS A 229 -6.22 15.50 16.26
CA LYS A 229 -5.21 14.91 17.16
C LYS A 229 -4.04 14.29 16.42
N ALA A 230 -3.92 14.56 15.11
CA ALA A 230 -2.89 13.94 14.28
C ALA A 230 -1.48 14.23 14.78
N GLU A 231 -1.20 15.47 15.20
CA GLU A 231 0.11 15.88 15.73
C GLU A 231 0.46 15.15 17.04
N GLU A 232 -0.49 15.03 17.96
CA GLU A 232 -0.29 14.30 19.23
C GLU A 232 0.02 12.83 18.97
N VAL A 233 -0.74 12.20 18.06
CA VAL A 233 -0.56 10.80 17.70
C VAL A 233 0.76 10.59 16.98
N ALA A 234 1.09 11.43 16.01
CA ALA A 234 2.33 11.38 15.27
C ALA A 234 3.54 11.52 16.20
N ALA A 235 3.50 12.49 17.12
CA ALA A 235 4.53 12.68 18.13
C ALA A 235 4.70 11.46 19.05
N SER A 236 3.57 10.84 19.48
CA SER A 236 3.61 9.63 20.32
C SER A 236 4.24 8.41 19.65
N LEU A 237 4.21 8.38 18.32
CA LEU A 237 4.76 7.30 17.49
C LEU A 237 6.13 7.63 16.90
N GLY A 238 6.60 8.86 17.06
CA GLY A 238 7.87 9.34 16.50
C GLY A 238 7.85 9.45 14.98
N VAL A 239 6.68 9.74 14.37
CA VAL A 239 6.50 9.88 12.91
C VAL A 239 5.98 11.27 12.56
N PRO A 240 6.25 11.81 11.36
CA PRO A 240 5.74 13.13 10.97
C PRO A 240 4.27 13.09 10.53
N VAL A 241 3.56 14.21 10.65
CA VAL A 241 2.34 14.48 9.89
C VAL A 241 2.74 15.03 8.52
N LEU A 242 2.44 14.28 7.45
CA LEU A 242 2.83 14.63 6.09
C LEU A 242 1.89 15.67 5.47
N ALA A 243 0.60 15.53 5.75
CA ALA A 243 -0.43 16.44 5.25
C ALA A 243 -1.70 16.40 6.10
N ARG A 244 -2.46 17.49 6.04
CA ARG A 244 -3.84 17.62 6.54
C ARG A 244 -4.69 18.16 5.39
N LEU A 245 -5.68 17.36 4.94
CA LEU A 245 -6.53 17.61 3.78
C LEU A 245 -7.96 17.87 4.21
#